data_a0cfaf62811c1e7b0d3e79bbd23675b3
#
_entry.id   a0cfaf62811c1e7b0d3e79bbd23675b3
#
_cell.length_a   1.000
_cell.length_b   1.000
_cell.length_c   1.000
_cell.angle_alpha   90.00
_cell.angle_beta   90.00
_cell.angle_gamma   90.00
#
_symmetry.space_group_name_H-M   'P 1'
#
loop_
_entity.id
_entity.type
_entity.pdbx_description
1 polymer ?
#
loop_
_entity_poly.entity_id
_entity_poly.type
_entity_poly.pdbx_seq_one_letter_code
_entity_poly.pdbx_strand_id
1 'polypeptide(L)'
;RRFADELKVPIQIHAGQSPMEFSRVGETEGRTSIEYMMETGLLGPDFIIGHGQFMTGDGDVSSMAAHELEALTSSGTSVCHLPWVKARRGGVINSIQKYQDMGVRQCLGTDNYPLDMFHEMQCAAVVCKIVEKSSIAADCNFMFRMATVGGAEALGRPDLGRLAAGCKADIVFVR
;
A
#
# COMPACT_ATOMS: atom_id res chain seq x y z
N ARG A 1 18.04 7.16 0.74
CA ARG A 1 17.84 7.36 -0.69
C ARG A 1 19.12 7.10 -1.48
N ARG A 2 20.21 7.86 -1.23
CA ARG A 2 21.48 7.78 -2.00
C ARG A 2 21.98 6.34 -2.24
N PHE A 3 22.04 5.49 -1.22
CA PHE A 3 22.49 4.10 -1.37
C PHE A 3 21.56 3.25 -2.23
N ALA A 4 20.26 3.47 -2.13
CA ALA A 4 19.29 2.76 -2.96
C ALA A 4 19.45 3.15 -4.45
N ASP A 5 19.69 4.43 -4.73
CA ASP A 5 19.95 4.92 -6.07
C ASP A 5 21.25 4.36 -6.66
N GLU A 6 22.33 4.33 -5.86
CA GLU A 6 23.62 3.76 -6.26
C GLU A 6 23.51 2.26 -6.55
N LEU A 7 22.78 1.53 -5.73
CA LEU A 7 22.60 0.07 -5.83
C LEU A 7 21.44 -0.34 -6.74
N LYS A 8 20.61 0.61 -7.19
CA LYS A 8 19.41 0.38 -8.01
C LYS A 8 18.44 -0.63 -7.35
N VAL A 9 18.18 -0.45 -6.06
CA VAL A 9 17.27 -1.29 -5.28
C VAL A 9 16.09 -0.47 -4.77
N PRO A 10 14.89 -1.07 -4.64
CA PRO A 10 13.75 -0.37 -4.05
C PRO A 10 13.96 -0.14 -2.55
N ILE A 11 13.27 0.87 -2.03
CA ILE A 11 13.19 1.18 -0.61
C ILE A 11 11.81 0.76 -0.12
N GLN A 12 11.75 0.05 0.99
CA GLN A 12 10.51 -0.25 1.69
C GLN A 12 10.63 0.19 3.15
N ILE A 13 9.59 0.88 3.64
CA ILE A 13 9.46 1.23 5.04
C ILE A 13 8.05 0.95 5.54
N HIS A 14 7.91 0.69 6.83
CA HIS A 14 6.61 0.74 7.49
C HIS A 14 6.34 2.18 7.90
N ALA A 15 5.24 2.74 7.45
CA ALA A 15 4.78 4.07 7.83
C ALA A 15 3.26 4.16 7.78
N GLY A 16 2.68 5.00 8.63
CA GLY A 16 1.24 5.10 8.77
C GLY A 16 0.60 3.84 9.36
N GLN A 17 1.31 3.11 10.21
CA GLN A 17 0.79 1.87 10.81
C GLN A 17 -0.17 2.14 11.97
N SER A 18 0.02 3.21 12.70
CA SER A 18 -0.76 3.51 13.91
C SER A 18 -0.96 5.01 14.16
N PRO A 19 -2.03 5.38 14.89
CA PRO A 19 -2.23 6.77 15.31
C PRO A 19 -1.06 7.30 16.17
N MET A 20 -0.45 6.43 16.97
CA MET A 20 0.70 6.81 17.80
C MET A 20 1.92 7.22 16.96
N GLU A 21 2.20 6.48 15.89
CA GLU A 21 3.27 6.85 14.94
C GLU A 21 2.98 8.20 14.29
N PHE A 22 1.74 8.39 13.82
CA PHE A 22 1.32 9.65 13.23
C PHE A 22 1.52 10.83 14.19
N SER A 23 1.02 10.71 15.44
CA SER A 23 1.18 11.74 16.46
C SER A 23 2.65 12.02 16.73
N ARG A 24 3.48 10.97 16.82
CA ARG A 24 4.90 11.11 17.08
C ARG A 24 5.64 11.86 15.97
N VAL A 25 5.35 11.55 14.71
CA VAL A 25 5.91 12.28 13.56
C VAL A 25 5.49 13.76 13.62
N GLY A 26 4.22 14.04 13.88
CA GLY A 26 3.73 15.41 14.05
C GLY A 26 4.42 16.18 15.18
N GLU A 27 4.62 15.54 16.34
CA GLU A 27 5.32 16.13 17.49
C GLU A 27 6.81 16.42 17.24
N THR A 28 7.51 15.49 16.56
CA THR A 28 8.97 15.59 16.37
C THR A 28 9.34 16.41 15.14
N GLU A 29 8.57 16.31 14.06
CA GLU A 29 8.90 16.90 12.77
C GLU A 29 8.01 18.09 12.40
N GLY A 30 6.89 18.28 13.11
CA GLY A 30 5.92 19.35 12.85
C GLY A 30 5.17 19.24 11.53
N ARG A 31 5.04 18.01 11.00
CA ARG A 31 4.45 17.73 9.68
C ARG A 31 3.84 16.33 9.61
N THR A 32 3.12 16.03 8.55
CA THR A 32 2.60 14.67 8.31
C THR A 32 3.69 13.72 7.84
N SER A 33 3.41 12.42 7.88
CA SER A 33 4.35 11.40 7.36
C SER A 33 4.62 11.59 5.86
N ILE A 34 3.61 11.99 5.09
CA ILE A 34 3.77 12.24 3.64
C ILE A 34 4.65 13.47 3.40
N GLU A 35 4.37 14.58 4.08
CA GLU A 35 5.17 15.80 3.98
C GLU A 35 6.63 15.53 4.33
N TYR A 36 6.88 14.75 5.39
CA TYR A 36 8.23 14.35 5.76
C TYR A 36 8.93 13.55 4.66
N MET A 37 8.22 12.57 4.04
CA MET A 37 8.78 11.77 2.94
C MET A 37 9.01 12.61 1.67
N MET A 38 8.14 13.58 1.39
CA MET A 38 8.32 14.53 0.28
C MET A 38 9.60 15.34 0.45
N GLU A 39 9.75 15.98 1.60
CA GLU A 39 10.89 16.87 1.88
C GLU A 39 12.23 16.12 1.96
N THR A 40 12.21 14.89 2.43
CA THR A 40 13.41 14.04 2.47
C THR A 40 13.75 13.39 1.12
N GLY A 41 12.92 13.62 0.09
CA GLY A 41 13.11 13.07 -1.25
C GLY A 41 13.01 11.54 -1.31
N LEU A 42 12.23 10.94 -0.41
CA LEU A 42 12.05 9.48 -0.36
C LEU A 42 11.07 8.99 -1.42
N LEU A 43 10.02 9.76 -1.71
CA LEU A 43 8.97 9.34 -2.65
C LEU A 43 9.54 9.06 -4.05
N GLY A 44 9.03 8.00 -4.68
CA GLY A 44 9.46 7.61 -6.02
C GLY A 44 8.85 6.28 -6.45
N PRO A 45 9.02 5.90 -7.74
CA PRO A 45 8.45 4.66 -8.27
C PRO A 45 9.08 3.39 -7.69
N ASP A 46 10.19 3.52 -7.00
CA ASP A 46 10.94 2.49 -6.29
C ASP A 46 10.77 2.58 -4.77
N PHE A 47 9.81 3.36 -4.28
CA PHE A 47 9.52 3.51 -2.86
C PHE A 47 8.19 2.85 -2.50
N ILE A 48 8.21 2.00 -1.46
CA ILE A 48 7.05 1.24 -1.00
C ILE A 48 6.76 1.60 0.46
N ILE A 49 5.54 2.06 0.71
CA ILE A 49 5.03 2.35 2.05
C ILE A 49 4.22 1.15 2.52
N GLY A 50 4.72 0.41 3.50
CA GLY A 50 3.97 -0.64 4.19
C GLY A 50 2.96 -0.02 5.15
N HIS A 51 1.74 -0.53 5.18
CA HIS A 51 0.54 -0.05 5.87
C HIS A 51 -0.10 1.18 5.23
N GLY A 52 0.52 2.36 5.26
CA GLY A 52 0.04 3.58 4.61
C GLY A 52 -1.38 4.00 5.01
N GLN A 53 -1.79 3.75 6.26
CA GLN A 53 -3.17 3.97 6.70
C GLN A 53 -3.35 5.28 7.47
N PHE A 54 -2.45 5.56 8.41
CA PHE A 54 -2.50 6.76 9.25
C PHE A 54 -1.51 7.80 8.72
N MET A 55 -1.71 8.23 7.49
CA MET A 55 -0.83 9.22 6.86
C MET A 55 -1.22 10.65 7.24
N THR A 56 -2.49 10.84 7.66
CA THR A 56 -3.13 12.13 7.96
C THR A 56 -3.94 12.11 9.27
N GLY A 57 -3.52 11.41 10.28
CA GLY A 57 -4.07 11.51 11.63
C GLY A 57 -5.27 10.64 11.97
N ASP A 58 -6.32 10.69 11.20
CA ASP A 58 -7.55 9.93 11.44
C ASP A 58 -7.62 8.60 10.66
N GLY A 59 -6.63 8.35 9.82
CA GLY A 59 -6.60 7.17 8.95
C GLY A 59 -7.56 7.26 7.75
N ASP A 60 -8.12 8.44 7.50
CA ASP A 60 -8.96 8.68 6.34
C ASP A 60 -8.22 9.50 5.28
N VAL A 61 -7.89 8.86 4.15
CA VAL A 61 -7.19 9.53 3.04
C VAL A 61 -7.97 10.72 2.46
N SER A 62 -9.28 10.82 2.72
CA SER A 62 -10.06 11.99 2.29
C SER A 62 -9.69 13.27 3.04
N SER A 63 -9.02 13.17 4.18
CA SER A 63 -8.49 14.31 4.94
C SER A 63 -7.11 14.76 4.47
N MET A 64 -6.44 13.99 3.59
CA MET A 64 -5.15 14.39 3.03
C MET A 64 -5.27 15.68 2.23
N ALA A 65 -4.27 16.53 2.37
CA ALA A 65 -4.17 17.71 1.54
C ALA A 65 -3.94 17.34 0.06
N ALA A 66 -4.45 18.14 -0.87
CA ALA A 66 -4.35 17.84 -2.30
C ALA A 66 -2.90 17.62 -2.76
N HIS A 67 -1.95 18.38 -2.22
CA HIS A 67 -0.53 18.25 -2.57
C HIS A 67 0.09 16.92 -2.10
N GLU A 68 -0.37 16.35 -0.98
CA GLU A 68 0.11 15.06 -0.47
C GLU A 68 -0.37 13.92 -1.39
N LEU A 69 -1.64 13.96 -1.79
CA LEU A 69 -2.21 12.99 -2.73
C LEU A 69 -1.54 13.06 -4.11
N GLU A 70 -1.34 14.27 -4.61
CA GLU A 70 -0.61 14.50 -5.85
C GLU A 70 0.82 13.97 -5.76
N ALA A 71 1.49 14.16 -4.63
CA ALA A 71 2.83 13.64 -4.40
C ALA A 71 2.89 12.10 -4.44
N LEU A 72 1.95 11.41 -3.80
CA LEU A 72 1.85 9.94 -3.87
C LEU A 72 1.60 9.46 -5.29
N THR A 73 0.66 10.08 -5.99
CA THR A 73 0.27 9.67 -7.33
C THR A 73 1.35 9.98 -8.36
N SER A 74 1.86 11.22 -8.38
CA SER A 74 2.83 11.69 -9.38
C SER A 74 4.21 11.06 -9.20
N SER A 75 4.63 10.79 -7.96
CA SER A 75 5.90 10.11 -7.70
C SER A 75 5.88 8.63 -8.11
N GLY A 76 4.70 8.03 -8.24
CA GLY A 76 4.55 6.60 -8.48
C GLY A 76 4.92 5.74 -7.27
N THR A 77 4.94 6.32 -6.07
CA THR A 77 5.09 5.59 -4.80
C THR A 77 4.00 4.55 -4.65
N SER A 78 4.36 3.37 -4.16
CA SER A 78 3.41 2.26 -3.94
C SER A 78 3.02 2.16 -2.47
N VAL A 79 1.74 1.89 -2.21
CA VAL A 79 1.24 1.56 -0.86
C VAL A 79 0.94 0.06 -0.79
N CYS A 80 1.56 -0.61 0.18
CA CYS A 80 1.34 -2.03 0.44
C CYS A 80 0.40 -2.20 1.63
N HIS A 81 -0.82 -2.64 1.37
CA HIS A 81 -1.83 -2.88 2.41
C HIS A 81 -1.64 -4.25 3.08
N LEU A 82 -1.93 -4.30 4.38
CA LEU A 82 -1.76 -5.46 5.24
C LEU A 82 -3.07 -5.69 6.02
N PRO A 83 -4.15 -6.09 5.33
CA PRO A 83 -5.52 -6.06 5.88
C PRO A 83 -5.72 -6.96 7.08
N TRP A 84 -5.20 -8.18 7.06
CA TRP A 84 -5.40 -9.12 8.16
C TRP A 84 -4.75 -8.66 9.47
N VAL A 85 -3.51 -8.17 9.40
CA VAL A 85 -2.83 -7.70 10.61
C VAL A 85 -3.55 -6.54 11.26
N LYS A 86 -4.26 -5.74 10.47
CA LYS A 86 -5.10 -4.66 10.96
C LYS A 86 -6.41 -5.18 11.54
N ALA A 87 -7.12 -6.04 10.80
CA ALA A 87 -8.42 -6.59 11.19
C ALA A 87 -8.35 -7.40 12.49
N ARG A 88 -7.35 -8.25 12.67
CA ARG A 88 -7.17 -9.03 13.90
C ARG A 88 -6.90 -8.19 15.17
N ARG A 89 -6.57 -6.91 14.98
CA ARG A 89 -6.40 -5.93 16.07
C ARG A 89 -7.63 -5.04 16.26
N GLY A 90 -8.75 -5.39 15.62
CA GLY A 90 -10.01 -4.65 15.73
C GLY A 90 -10.07 -3.38 14.89
N GLY A 91 -9.11 -3.16 14.01
CA GLY A 91 -9.12 -2.02 13.09
C GLY A 91 -9.56 -2.39 11.68
N VAL A 92 -9.83 -1.39 10.85
CA VAL A 92 -10.16 -1.54 9.44
C VAL A 92 -9.20 -0.74 8.58
N ILE A 93 -8.99 -1.15 7.33
CA ILE A 93 -8.32 -0.34 6.32
C ILE A 93 -9.41 0.35 5.52
N ASN A 94 -9.48 1.66 5.62
CA ASN A 94 -10.47 2.51 4.96
C ASN A 94 -9.92 3.26 3.74
N SER A 95 -8.71 2.95 3.30
CA SER A 95 -8.01 3.67 2.25
C SER A 95 -7.96 2.96 0.89
N ILE A 96 -8.23 1.66 0.82
CA ILE A 96 -8.01 0.85 -0.40
C ILE A 96 -8.79 1.41 -1.60
N GLN A 97 -10.12 1.60 -1.46
CA GLN A 97 -10.94 2.12 -2.56
C GLN A 97 -10.58 3.57 -2.88
N LYS A 98 -10.37 4.38 -1.87
CA LYS A 98 -10.01 5.79 -2.04
C LYS A 98 -8.69 5.97 -2.78
N TYR A 99 -7.67 5.18 -2.43
CA TYR A 99 -6.40 5.18 -3.16
C TYR A 99 -6.56 4.67 -4.60
N GLN A 100 -7.45 3.69 -4.83
CA GLN A 100 -7.77 3.23 -6.18
C GLN A 100 -8.36 4.36 -7.02
N ASP A 101 -9.36 5.06 -6.48
CA ASP A 101 -10.05 6.15 -7.15
C ASP A 101 -9.12 7.33 -7.47
N MET A 102 -8.10 7.51 -6.66
CA MET A 102 -7.08 8.56 -6.83
C MET A 102 -5.88 8.13 -7.69
N GLY A 103 -5.84 6.87 -8.14
CA GLY A 103 -4.76 6.36 -8.98
C GLY A 103 -3.44 6.09 -8.25
N VAL A 104 -3.45 5.99 -6.93
CA VAL A 104 -2.27 5.57 -6.14
C VAL A 104 -1.95 4.11 -6.45
N ARG A 105 -0.69 3.79 -6.67
CA ARG A 105 -0.24 2.40 -6.84
C ARG A 105 -0.43 1.62 -5.56
N GLN A 106 -0.99 0.42 -5.66
CA GLN A 106 -1.30 -0.39 -4.50
C GLN A 106 -0.92 -1.85 -4.70
N CYS A 107 -0.52 -2.49 -3.61
CA CYS A 107 -0.33 -3.94 -3.53
C CYS A 107 -0.78 -4.47 -2.17
N LEU A 108 -0.83 -5.81 -2.05
CA LEU A 108 -1.12 -6.51 -0.80
C LEU A 108 0.15 -7.17 -0.27
N GLY A 109 0.25 -7.25 1.05
CA GLY A 109 1.24 -8.00 1.78
C GLY A 109 0.62 -8.72 2.97
N THR A 110 1.31 -9.72 3.49
CA THR A 110 0.84 -10.55 4.61
C THR A 110 1.37 -10.11 5.97
N ASP A 111 2.35 -9.20 6.00
CA ASP A 111 3.12 -8.93 7.22
C ASP A 111 3.74 -10.22 7.76
N ASN A 112 3.51 -10.56 9.02
CA ASN A 112 4.20 -11.63 9.71
C ASN A 112 3.37 -12.92 9.91
N TYR A 113 2.04 -12.87 9.80
CA TYR A 113 1.17 -14.03 10.04
C TYR A 113 -0.31 -13.74 9.78
N PRO A 114 -1.04 -14.67 9.12
CA PRO A 114 -0.55 -15.82 8.38
C PRO A 114 0.09 -15.40 7.04
N LEU A 115 0.97 -16.22 6.49
CA LEU A 115 1.56 -15.99 5.17
C LEU A 115 0.64 -16.57 4.09
N ASP A 116 -0.59 -16.05 4.00
CA ASP A 116 -1.64 -16.51 3.09
C ASP A 116 -2.25 -15.34 2.32
N MET A 117 -1.84 -15.20 1.07
CA MET A 117 -2.29 -14.10 0.20
C MET A 117 -3.77 -14.21 -0.16
N PHE A 118 -4.36 -15.41 -0.24
CA PHE A 118 -5.81 -15.55 -0.48
C PHE A 118 -6.61 -15.04 0.69
N HIS A 119 -6.13 -15.31 1.90
CA HIS A 119 -6.74 -14.78 3.12
C HIS A 119 -6.67 -13.24 3.16
N GLU A 120 -5.53 -12.67 2.78
CA GLU A 120 -5.37 -11.21 2.68
C GLU A 120 -6.32 -10.59 1.66
N MET A 121 -6.40 -11.17 0.44
CA MET A 121 -7.34 -10.71 -0.59
C MET A 121 -8.79 -10.75 -0.10
N GLN A 122 -9.20 -11.86 0.54
CA GLN A 122 -10.54 -12.02 1.09
C GLN A 122 -10.83 -11.00 2.19
N CYS A 123 -9.91 -10.84 3.12
CA CYS A 123 -10.02 -9.85 4.19
C CYS A 123 -10.13 -8.43 3.62
N ALA A 124 -9.25 -8.05 2.71
CA ALA A 124 -9.27 -6.75 2.05
C ALA A 124 -10.61 -6.48 1.37
N ALA A 125 -11.09 -7.43 0.56
CA ALA A 125 -12.34 -7.29 -0.19
C ALA A 125 -13.55 -7.13 0.74
N VAL A 126 -13.66 -7.96 1.78
CA VAL A 126 -14.80 -7.92 2.72
C VAL A 126 -14.78 -6.63 3.54
N VAL A 127 -13.63 -6.30 4.13
CA VAL A 127 -13.50 -5.09 4.96
C VAL A 127 -13.75 -3.82 4.13
N CYS A 128 -13.20 -3.73 2.93
CA CYS A 128 -13.41 -2.60 2.04
C CYS A 128 -14.90 -2.42 1.70
N LYS A 129 -15.62 -3.51 1.34
CA LYS A 129 -17.08 -3.46 1.07
C LYS A 129 -17.88 -2.96 2.27
N ILE A 130 -17.51 -3.36 3.48
CA ILE A 130 -18.16 -2.92 4.72
C ILE A 130 -17.92 -1.43 4.93
N VAL A 131 -16.68 -0.98 4.80
CA VAL A 131 -16.28 0.43 4.99
C VAL A 131 -16.97 1.34 3.97
N GLU A 132 -16.90 0.97 2.71
CA GLU A 132 -17.49 1.74 1.59
C GLU A 132 -19.03 1.60 1.50
N LYS A 133 -19.61 0.69 2.28
CA LYS A 133 -21.06 0.34 2.21
C LYS A 133 -21.49 0.02 0.77
N SER A 134 -20.62 -0.64 0.03
CA SER A 134 -20.76 -0.93 -1.39
C SER A 134 -20.38 -2.36 -1.72
N SER A 135 -21.28 -3.11 -2.36
CA SER A 135 -21.02 -4.49 -2.79
C SER A 135 -20.05 -4.57 -3.97
N ILE A 136 -19.83 -3.47 -4.69
CA ILE A 136 -18.93 -3.40 -5.86
C ILE A 136 -17.54 -2.87 -5.53
N ALA A 137 -17.34 -2.24 -4.37
CA ALA A 137 -16.02 -1.81 -3.94
C ALA A 137 -15.05 -2.99 -3.83
N ALA A 138 -13.78 -2.74 -4.07
CA ALA A 138 -12.73 -3.76 -3.98
C ALA A 138 -13.12 -5.05 -4.72
N ASP A 139 -13.40 -4.93 -6.03
CA ASP A 139 -13.78 -6.08 -6.86
C ASP A 139 -12.66 -7.13 -6.95
N CYS A 140 -13.03 -8.34 -7.35
CA CYS A 140 -12.08 -9.47 -7.39
C CYS A 140 -10.89 -9.23 -8.32
N ASN A 141 -11.08 -8.55 -9.44
CA ASN A 141 -10.01 -8.27 -10.39
C ASN A 141 -8.98 -7.32 -9.77
N PHE A 142 -9.47 -6.28 -9.08
CA PHE A 142 -8.61 -5.33 -8.40
C PHE A 142 -7.83 -6.02 -7.26
N MET A 143 -8.48 -6.82 -6.43
CA MET A 143 -7.81 -7.57 -5.36
C MET A 143 -6.75 -8.52 -5.90
N PHE A 144 -7.09 -9.26 -6.96
CA PHE A 144 -6.14 -10.17 -7.60
C PHE A 144 -4.96 -9.42 -8.21
N ARG A 145 -5.22 -8.28 -8.85
CA ARG A 145 -4.16 -7.41 -9.37
C ARG A 145 -3.23 -6.91 -8.26
N MET A 146 -3.77 -6.46 -7.12
CA MET A 146 -2.96 -6.01 -5.97
C MET A 146 -2.07 -7.13 -5.43
N ALA A 147 -2.56 -8.37 -5.40
CA ALA A 147 -1.84 -9.54 -4.91
C ALA A 147 -0.79 -10.09 -5.89
N THR A 148 -0.79 -9.65 -7.14
CA THR A 148 0.06 -10.18 -8.20
C THR A 148 0.84 -9.07 -8.92
N VAL A 149 0.25 -8.50 -9.95
CA VAL A 149 0.89 -7.46 -10.78
C VAL A 149 1.23 -6.22 -9.96
N GLY A 150 0.38 -5.81 -9.03
CA GLY A 150 0.62 -4.64 -8.16
C GLY A 150 1.89 -4.80 -7.32
N GLY A 151 2.10 -5.98 -6.73
CA GLY A 151 3.34 -6.30 -6.01
C GLY A 151 4.58 -6.28 -6.93
N ALA A 152 4.46 -6.84 -8.12
CA ALA A 152 5.52 -6.82 -9.12
C ALA A 152 5.89 -5.40 -9.57
N GLU A 153 4.89 -4.56 -9.81
CA GLU A 153 5.07 -3.15 -10.16
C GLU A 153 5.74 -2.36 -9.03
N ALA A 154 5.32 -2.59 -7.78
CA ALA A 154 5.92 -1.96 -6.60
C ALA A 154 7.41 -2.31 -6.45
N LEU A 155 7.80 -3.53 -6.80
CA LEU A 155 9.18 -4.01 -6.78
C LEU A 155 10.00 -3.64 -8.04
N GLY A 156 9.39 -2.98 -9.04
CA GLY A 156 10.04 -2.71 -10.32
C GLY A 156 10.36 -3.99 -11.12
N ARG A 157 9.60 -5.07 -10.94
CA ARG A 157 9.82 -6.39 -11.52
C ARG A 157 8.76 -6.76 -12.58
N PRO A 158 8.88 -6.26 -13.82
CA PRO A 158 7.91 -6.54 -14.88
C PRO A 158 7.87 -8.01 -15.32
N ASP A 159 8.86 -8.79 -14.92
CA ASP A 159 8.99 -10.23 -15.15
C ASP A 159 8.23 -11.08 -14.13
N LEU A 160 7.52 -10.49 -13.17
CA LEU A 160 6.72 -11.14 -12.13
C LEU A 160 5.22 -10.79 -12.23
N GLY A 161 4.42 -11.48 -11.44
CA GLY A 161 3.01 -11.19 -11.21
C GLY A 161 2.07 -11.57 -12.36
N ARG A 162 2.55 -12.22 -13.41
CA ARG A 162 1.75 -12.63 -14.57
C ARG A 162 2.27 -13.90 -15.23
N LEU A 163 1.36 -14.64 -15.85
CA LEU A 163 1.72 -15.80 -16.69
C LEU A 163 1.84 -15.32 -18.15
N ALA A 164 3.07 -15.08 -18.57
CA ALA A 164 3.38 -14.62 -19.93
C ALA A 164 4.75 -15.13 -20.38
N ALA A 165 4.97 -15.24 -21.69
CA ALA A 165 6.26 -15.63 -22.25
C ALA A 165 7.34 -14.61 -21.81
N GLY A 166 8.47 -15.13 -21.33
CA GLY A 166 9.58 -14.32 -20.81
C GLY A 166 9.46 -13.90 -19.34
N CYS A 167 8.31 -14.14 -18.69
CA CYS A 167 8.16 -13.94 -17.26
C CYS A 167 8.65 -15.15 -16.46
N LYS A 168 8.92 -14.92 -15.18
CA LYS A 168 9.26 -16.00 -14.23
C LYS A 168 8.05 -16.90 -13.98
N ALA A 169 8.32 -18.20 -13.83
CA ALA A 169 7.29 -19.21 -13.59
C ALA A 169 6.99 -19.36 -12.08
N ASP A 170 6.68 -18.25 -11.41
CA ASP A 170 6.19 -18.26 -10.02
C ASP A 170 4.70 -18.57 -10.05
N ILE A 171 4.35 -19.86 -9.97
CA ILE A 171 2.99 -20.36 -10.22
C ILE A 171 2.45 -21.02 -8.95
N VAL A 172 1.25 -20.63 -8.58
CA VAL A 172 0.48 -21.25 -7.48
C VAL A 172 -0.72 -21.98 -8.06
N PHE A 173 -0.88 -23.24 -7.72
CA PHE A 173 -2.06 -24.05 -8.05
C PHE A 173 -3.01 -24.04 -6.86
N VAL A 174 -4.27 -23.66 -7.12
CA VAL A 174 -5.32 -23.60 -6.10
C VAL A 174 -6.36 -24.66 -6.39
N ARG A 175 -6.85 -25.35 -5.36
CA ARG A 175 -7.95 -26.34 -5.44
C ARG A 175 -9.22 -25.73 -4.91
#